data_07407654667091db2ce1d8d213535f03
#
_entry.id   07407654667091db2ce1d8d213535f03
#
_cell.length_a   1.000
_cell.length_b   1.000
_cell.length_c   1.000
_cell.angle_alpha   90.00
_cell.angle_beta   90.00
_cell.angle_gamma   90.00
#
_symmetry.space_group_name_H-M   'P 1'
#
loop_
_entity.id
_entity.type
_entity.pdbx_description
1 polymer ?
#
loop_
_entity_poly.entity_id
_entity_poly.type
_entity_poly.pdbx_seq_one_letter_code
_entity_poly.pdbx_strand_id
1 'polypeptide(L)'
;MGCNELRGKMVALAKDQQGSKLVQAKLEKGSKEEIEGVLCELIDCVGDVMKNQSGSYVIQKLFAVCNEEQRTTIIQAITRNTHQFIGICFSQHGGRAVQKLLDNLSSPQQRSLVLSAITPVAVALANDQCGQHVIQHCVKTFSIEYTRHLLNEIANNCFAIATQKSGCCVLQSCVESARGELRDRLITEILTNAVQLSEDQYGNYVVQHLVMLKLPGVTETLLDRLHGNFVTLSCNKYASNVVEKIILESGEEHSTRIITELLTSSSAPMLLVDPYGNFVIQSALQISKGHLFNALYRLICSNSASMQSNLYGKKILDRLFSKKEPLYVVQGFTSNRYKLIRE
;
A
#
# COMPACT_ATOMS: atom_id res chain seq x y z
N MET A 1 37.72 -0.21 -29.48
CA MET A 1 36.66 0.03 -30.47
C MET A 1 36.37 1.52 -30.47
N GLY A 2 36.63 2.17 -31.61
CA GLY A 2 36.46 3.61 -31.76
C GLY A 2 34.98 4.03 -31.82
N CYS A 3 34.70 5.30 -31.53
CA CYS A 3 33.33 5.87 -31.47
C CYS A 3 32.55 5.69 -32.77
N ASN A 4 33.23 5.66 -33.94
CA ASN A 4 32.62 5.53 -35.26
C ASN A 4 32.12 4.12 -35.62
N GLU A 5 32.61 3.06 -34.96
CA GLU A 5 32.20 1.67 -35.29
C GLU A 5 30.86 1.28 -34.63
N LEU A 6 30.41 2.03 -33.63
CA LEU A 6 29.16 1.76 -32.89
C LEU A 6 27.99 2.63 -33.32
N ARG A 7 28.23 3.60 -34.18
CA ARG A 7 27.20 4.54 -34.66
C ARG A 7 26.12 3.79 -35.46
N GLY A 8 24.83 4.03 -35.12
CA GLY A 8 23.69 3.35 -35.72
C GLY A 8 23.37 1.96 -35.15
N LYS A 9 24.16 1.44 -34.16
CA LYS A 9 23.96 0.14 -33.53
C LYS A 9 23.59 0.24 -32.06
N MET A 10 23.49 1.45 -31.52
CA MET A 10 23.38 1.68 -30.07
C MET A 10 22.13 1.07 -29.48
N VAL A 11 20.97 1.14 -30.17
CA VAL A 11 19.71 0.53 -29.71
C VAL A 11 19.84 -1.01 -29.59
N ALA A 12 20.45 -1.66 -30.57
CA ALA A 12 20.66 -3.10 -30.54
C ALA A 12 21.61 -3.51 -29.42
N LEU A 13 22.74 -2.79 -29.28
CA LEU A 13 23.71 -3.01 -28.21
C LEU A 13 23.11 -2.79 -26.82
N ALA A 14 22.32 -1.74 -26.65
CA ALA A 14 21.67 -1.46 -25.36
C ALA A 14 20.71 -2.58 -24.94
N LYS A 15 20.04 -3.23 -25.88
CA LYS A 15 19.09 -4.34 -25.62
C LYS A 15 19.77 -5.71 -25.49
N ASP A 16 21.03 -5.84 -25.90
CA ASP A 16 21.82 -7.08 -25.76
C ASP A 16 22.48 -7.17 -24.38
N GLN A 17 22.59 -8.38 -23.83
CA GLN A 17 23.14 -8.60 -22.49
C GLN A 17 24.61 -8.18 -22.34
N GLN A 18 25.45 -8.48 -23.33
CA GLN A 18 26.87 -8.10 -23.31
C GLN A 18 27.07 -6.67 -23.82
N GLY A 19 26.34 -6.30 -24.88
CA GLY A 19 26.33 -4.96 -25.45
C GLY A 19 25.95 -3.89 -24.43
N SER A 20 24.93 -4.14 -23.61
CA SER A 20 24.50 -3.19 -22.57
C SER A 20 25.60 -2.87 -21.56
N LYS A 21 26.42 -3.86 -21.17
CA LYS A 21 27.55 -3.65 -20.26
C LYS A 21 28.62 -2.76 -20.89
N LEU A 22 28.88 -2.96 -22.20
CA LEU A 22 29.84 -2.10 -22.93
C LEU A 22 29.34 -0.67 -23.03
N VAL A 23 28.05 -0.47 -23.32
CA VAL A 23 27.42 0.87 -23.38
C VAL A 23 27.47 1.53 -22.02
N GLN A 24 27.14 0.82 -20.93
CA GLN A 24 27.21 1.36 -19.57
C GLN A 24 28.65 1.78 -19.19
N ALA A 25 29.66 0.94 -19.48
CA ALA A 25 31.05 1.27 -19.23
C ALA A 25 31.52 2.48 -20.04
N LYS A 26 31.04 2.62 -21.27
CA LYS A 26 31.32 3.78 -22.11
C LYS A 26 30.69 5.05 -21.54
N LEU A 27 29.42 5.01 -21.10
CA LEU A 27 28.74 6.13 -20.45
C LEU A 27 29.42 6.57 -19.15
N GLU A 28 30.01 5.65 -18.39
CA GLU A 28 30.68 5.94 -17.13
C GLU A 28 31.98 6.74 -17.29
N LYS A 29 32.71 6.50 -18.39
CA LYS A 29 34.03 7.09 -18.66
C LYS A 29 33.99 8.06 -19.84
N GLY A 30 32.84 8.21 -20.50
CA GLY A 30 32.70 8.97 -21.74
C GLY A 30 32.82 10.47 -21.56
N SER A 31 33.26 11.15 -22.59
CA SER A 31 33.18 12.62 -22.70
C SER A 31 31.72 13.07 -22.86
N LYS A 32 31.46 14.37 -22.73
CA LYS A 32 30.15 14.96 -22.95
C LYS A 32 29.61 14.67 -24.36
N GLU A 33 30.47 14.69 -25.36
CA GLU A 33 30.15 14.43 -26.77
C GLU A 33 29.80 12.95 -26.99
N GLU A 34 30.44 12.04 -26.26
CA GLU A 34 30.12 10.61 -26.32
C GLU A 34 28.78 10.28 -25.68
N ILE A 35 28.47 10.92 -24.54
CA ILE A 35 27.16 10.81 -23.87
C ILE A 35 26.04 11.34 -24.78
N GLU A 36 26.27 12.51 -25.39
CA GLU A 36 25.35 13.12 -26.37
C GLU A 36 25.12 12.20 -27.57
N GLY A 37 26.19 11.61 -28.11
CA GLY A 37 26.08 10.65 -29.22
C GLY A 37 25.22 9.43 -28.87
N VAL A 38 25.41 8.85 -27.67
CA VAL A 38 24.59 7.74 -27.19
C VAL A 38 23.12 8.17 -27.01
N LEU A 39 22.90 9.33 -26.42
CA LEU A 39 21.57 9.89 -26.21
C LEU A 39 20.84 10.09 -27.52
N CYS A 40 21.45 10.72 -28.50
CA CYS A 40 20.87 10.97 -29.81
C CYS A 40 20.40 9.69 -30.53
N GLU A 41 21.16 8.59 -30.39
CA GLU A 41 20.77 7.32 -31.00
C GLU A 41 19.65 6.59 -30.25
N LEU A 42 19.52 6.80 -28.93
CA LEU A 42 18.54 6.10 -28.10
C LEU A 42 17.23 6.86 -27.92
N ILE A 43 17.21 8.19 -28.15
CA ILE A 43 16.10 9.05 -27.71
C ILE A 43 14.76 8.66 -28.35
N ASP A 44 14.74 8.35 -29.64
CA ASP A 44 13.53 7.96 -30.36
C ASP A 44 12.96 6.60 -29.92
N CYS A 45 13.81 5.74 -29.36
CA CYS A 45 13.46 4.39 -28.89
C CYS A 45 13.58 4.25 -27.36
N VAL A 46 13.77 5.35 -26.64
CA VAL A 46 14.08 5.35 -25.21
C VAL A 46 13.06 4.54 -24.38
N GLY A 47 11.77 4.67 -24.67
CA GLY A 47 10.72 3.93 -23.99
C GLY A 47 10.82 2.41 -24.19
N ASP A 48 11.18 1.97 -25.38
CA ASP A 48 11.36 0.54 -25.69
C ASP A 48 12.64 -0.02 -25.07
N VAL A 49 13.70 0.80 -25.01
CA VAL A 49 14.94 0.45 -24.31
C VAL A 49 14.70 0.35 -22.80
N MET A 50 13.90 1.25 -22.21
CA MET A 50 13.53 1.18 -20.80
C MET A 50 12.77 -0.09 -20.42
N LYS A 51 11.93 -0.62 -21.30
CA LYS A 51 11.15 -1.84 -21.05
C LYS A 51 11.99 -3.11 -21.19
N ASN A 52 13.12 -3.06 -21.89
CA ASN A 52 14.02 -4.19 -22.07
C ASN A 52 14.87 -4.45 -20.82
N GLN A 53 15.09 -5.72 -20.46
CA GLN A 53 15.84 -6.12 -19.27
C GLN A 53 17.24 -5.50 -19.22
N SER A 54 18.03 -5.66 -20.30
CA SER A 54 19.40 -5.13 -20.38
C SER A 54 19.41 -3.62 -20.65
N GLY A 55 18.50 -3.15 -21.51
CA GLY A 55 18.38 -1.75 -21.92
C GLY A 55 18.00 -0.83 -20.77
N SER A 56 17.18 -1.31 -19.83
CA SER A 56 16.80 -0.50 -18.66
C SER A 56 17.99 -0.03 -17.84
N TYR A 57 19.04 -0.86 -17.71
CA TYR A 57 20.28 -0.48 -17.03
C TYR A 57 21.10 0.58 -17.78
N VAL A 58 21.09 0.52 -19.13
CA VAL A 58 21.71 1.56 -19.96
C VAL A 58 21.03 2.90 -19.74
N ILE A 59 19.69 2.93 -19.75
CA ILE A 59 18.95 4.18 -19.52
C ILE A 59 19.11 4.68 -18.09
N GLN A 60 19.13 3.80 -17.08
CA GLN A 60 19.41 4.19 -15.69
C GLN A 60 20.82 4.81 -15.55
N LYS A 61 21.84 4.25 -16.23
CA LYS A 61 23.18 4.85 -16.26
C LYS A 61 23.16 6.20 -16.97
N LEU A 62 22.43 6.30 -18.07
CA LEU A 62 22.29 7.55 -18.83
C LEU A 62 21.69 8.67 -17.95
N PHE A 63 20.64 8.39 -17.18
CA PHE A 63 20.07 9.36 -16.22
C PHE A 63 21.11 9.89 -15.22
N ALA A 64 22.02 9.04 -14.77
CA ALA A 64 23.04 9.42 -13.78
C ALA A 64 24.13 10.32 -14.37
N VAL A 65 24.50 10.13 -15.65
CA VAL A 65 25.62 10.85 -16.28
C VAL A 65 25.19 12.07 -17.09
N CYS A 66 23.93 12.11 -17.55
CA CYS A 66 23.37 13.24 -18.31
C CYS A 66 23.36 14.53 -17.49
N ASN A 67 23.53 15.65 -18.16
CA ASN A 67 23.28 16.97 -17.60
C ASN A 67 21.78 17.25 -17.49
N GLU A 68 21.40 18.42 -16.96
CA GLU A 68 20.00 18.79 -16.74
C GLU A 68 19.21 18.87 -18.04
N GLU A 69 19.76 19.47 -19.09
CA GLU A 69 19.10 19.62 -20.39
C GLU A 69 18.85 18.27 -21.06
N GLN A 70 19.85 17.41 -21.07
CA GLN A 70 19.76 16.04 -21.60
C GLN A 70 18.71 15.22 -20.86
N ARG A 71 18.65 15.30 -19.51
CA ARG A 71 17.58 14.65 -18.73
C ARG A 71 16.21 15.20 -19.07
N THR A 72 16.08 16.50 -19.25
CA THR A 72 14.82 17.12 -19.65
C THR A 72 14.35 16.60 -21.01
N THR A 73 15.27 16.46 -21.98
CA THR A 73 14.98 15.85 -23.28
C THR A 73 14.47 14.40 -23.15
N ILE A 74 15.09 13.60 -22.30
CA ILE A 74 14.63 12.23 -22.05
C ILE A 74 13.21 12.22 -21.43
N ILE A 75 12.96 13.07 -20.44
CA ILE A 75 11.64 13.20 -19.80
C ILE A 75 10.58 13.55 -20.84
N GLN A 76 10.83 14.55 -21.67
CA GLN A 76 9.92 14.95 -22.75
C GLN A 76 9.66 13.82 -23.73
N ALA A 77 10.69 13.06 -24.10
CA ALA A 77 10.55 11.93 -25.02
C ALA A 77 9.65 10.82 -24.46
N ILE A 78 9.82 10.45 -23.18
CA ILE A 78 9.02 9.36 -22.57
C ILE A 78 7.61 9.81 -22.18
N THR A 79 7.39 11.09 -21.91
CA THR A 79 6.09 11.64 -21.44
C THR A 79 5.24 12.20 -22.58
N ARG A 80 5.78 12.37 -23.77
CA ARG A 80 5.07 12.94 -24.95
C ARG A 80 3.81 12.17 -25.33
N ASN A 81 3.82 10.85 -25.14
CA ASN A 81 2.69 9.98 -25.40
C ASN A 81 2.27 9.25 -24.11
N THR A 82 1.07 9.57 -23.62
CA THR A 82 0.54 9.03 -22.35
C THR A 82 0.45 7.49 -22.37
N HIS A 83 0.02 6.87 -23.47
CA HIS A 83 -0.07 5.40 -23.55
C HIS A 83 1.31 4.73 -23.51
N GLN A 84 2.28 5.33 -24.19
CA GLN A 84 3.66 4.85 -24.12
C GLN A 84 4.23 4.98 -22.71
N PHE A 85 3.99 6.11 -22.05
CA PHE A 85 4.45 6.36 -20.69
C PHE A 85 3.83 5.34 -19.68
N ILE A 86 2.51 5.10 -19.76
CA ILE A 86 1.84 4.07 -18.98
C ILE A 86 2.48 2.71 -19.23
N GLY A 87 2.71 2.34 -20.49
CA GLY A 87 3.33 1.07 -20.86
C GLY A 87 4.78 0.91 -20.34
N ILE A 88 5.53 2.01 -20.19
CA ILE A 88 6.84 2.00 -19.53
C ILE A 88 6.66 1.71 -18.03
N CYS A 89 5.75 2.42 -17.36
CA CYS A 89 5.51 2.27 -15.92
C CYS A 89 4.95 0.88 -15.55
N PHE A 90 4.15 0.26 -16.41
CA PHE A 90 3.59 -1.09 -16.22
C PHE A 90 4.62 -2.20 -16.46
N SER A 91 5.72 -1.90 -17.14
CA SER A 91 6.82 -2.85 -17.33
C SER A 91 7.68 -2.92 -16.07
N GLN A 92 8.03 -4.14 -15.65
CA GLN A 92 8.91 -4.34 -14.50
C GLN A 92 10.23 -3.58 -14.62
N HIS A 93 10.85 -3.61 -15.79
CA HIS A 93 12.13 -2.93 -16.05
C HIS A 93 11.92 -1.43 -16.28
N GLY A 94 10.87 -1.06 -17.02
CA GLY A 94 10.53 0.32 -17.30
C GLY A 94 10.17 1.09 -16.03
N GLY A 95 9.32 0.51 -15.16
CA GLY A 95 8.96 1.11 -13.89
C GLY A 95 10.16 1.37 -12.97
N ARG A 96 11.13 0.43 -12.93
CA ARG A 96 12.39 0.63 -12.20
C ARG A 96 13.24 1.76 -12.81
N ALA A 97 13.29 1.83 -14.15
CA ALA A 97 14.01 2.91 -14.82
C ALA A 97 13.35 4.28 -14.56
N VAL A 98 12.02 4.35 -14.50
CA VAL A 98 11.30 5.59 -14.11
C VAL A 98 11.63 5.97 -12.67
N GLN A 99 11.61 5.03 -11.71
CA GLN A 99 12.01 5.31 -10.33
C GLN A 99 13.44 5.85 -10.26
N LYS A 100 14.36 5.30 -11.05
CA LYS A 100 15.74 5.81 -11.12
C LYS A 100 15.84 7.18 -11.76
N LEU A 101 14.98 7.50 -12.74
CA LEU A 101 14.84 8.85 -13.25
C LEU A 101 14.42 9.82 -12.14
N LEU A 102 13.40 9.46 -11.35
CA LEU A 102 12.90 10.28 -10.25
C LEU A 102 14.02 10.61 -9.23
N ASP A 103 14.93 9.67 -8.94
CA ASP A 103 16.08 9.89 -8.07
C ASP A 103 17.08 10.91 -8.63
N ASN A 104 17.12 11.09 -9.94
CA ASN A 104 18.10 11.93 -10.63
C ASN A 104 17.53 13.30 -11.10
N LEU A 105 16.31 13.66 -10.70
CA LEU A 105 15.72 14.94 -11.05
C LEU A 105 16.39 16.07 -10.27
N SER A 106 17.06 16.98 -10.98
CA SER A 106 17.86 18.05 -10.38
C SER A 106 17.10 19.37 -10.22
N SER A 107 16.14 19.66 -11.10
CA SER A 107 15.43 20.95 -11.09
C SER A 107 13.94 20.85 -10.72
N PRO A 108 13.34 21.95 -10.20
CA PRO A 108 11.91 22.04 -9.97
C PRO A 108 11.08 21.79 -11.24
N GLN A 109 11.58 22.25 -12.39
CA GLN A 109 10.94 22.10 -13.69
C GLN A 109 10.84 20.64 -14.11
N GLN A 110 11.90 19.86 -13.92
CA GLN A 110 11.89 18.43 -14.21
C GLN A 110 10.90 17.68 -13.32
N ARG A 111 10.85 18.00 -12.01
CA ARG A 111 9.88 17.40 -11.08
C ARG A 111 8.45 17.70 -11.49
N SER A 112 8.16 18.96 -11.81
CA SER A 112 6.83 19.37 -12.27
C SER A 112 6.44 18.69 -13.60
N LEU A 113 7.37 18.58 -14.55
CA LEU A 113 7.13 17.93 -15.84
C LEU A 113 6.76 16.44 -15.67
N VAL A 114 7.51 15.69 -14.87
CA VAL A 114 7.24 14.27 -14.64
C VAL A 114 5.94 14.09 -13.87
N LEU A 115 5.70 14.87 -12.81
CA LEU A 115 4.48 14.74 -12.00
C LEU A 115 3.22 15.15 -12.78
N SER A 116 3.32 16.12 -13.70
CA SER A 116 2.21 16.46 -14.60
C SER A 116 1.86 15.33 -15.57
N ALA A 117 2.81 14.48 -15.93
CA ALA A 117 2.57 13.28 -16.74
C ALA A 117 2.02 12.10 -15.90
N ILE A 118 2.43 11.98 -14.63
CA ILE A 118 1.99 10.90 -13.72
C ILE A 118 0.57 11.15 -13.21
N THR A 119 0.24 12.38 -12.84
CA THR A 119 -1.03 12.71 -12.17
C THR A 119 -2.27 12.27 -12.94
N PRO A 120 -2.42 12.52 -14.26
CA PRO A 120 -3.61 12.11 -15.01
C PRO A 120 -3.80 10.59 -15.09
N VAL A 121 -2.74 9.83 -14.90
CA VAL A 121 -2.73 8.36 -14.98
C VAL A 121 -2.54 7.68 -13.61
N ALA A 122 -2.61 8.47 -12.54
CA ALA A 122 -2.31 8.03 -11.18
C ALA A 122 -3.15 6.84 -10.73
N VAL A 123 -4.44 6.82 -11.03
CA VAL A 123 -5.34 5.69 -10.68
C VAL A 123 -4.94 4.41 -11.39
N ALA A 124 -4.63 4.49 -12.67
CA ALA A 124 -4.18 3.34 -13.44
C ALA A 124 -2.84 2.80 -12.90
N LEU A 125 -1.89 3.69 -12.60
CA LEU A 125 -0.60 3.32 -12.02
C LEU A 125 -0.75 2.75 -10.61
N ALA A 126 -1.60 3.34 -9.76
CA ALA A 126 -1.82 2.88 -8.40
C ALA A 126 -2.37 1.44 -8.36
N ASN A 127 -3.21 1.07 -9.31
CA ASN A 127 -3.87 -0.23 -9.38
C ASN A 127 -3.05 -1.30 -10.12
N ASP A 128 -1.96 -0.92 -10.78
CA ASP A 128 -1.07 -1.85 -11.48
C ASP A 128 0.05 -2.40 -10.58
N GLN A 129 0.44 -3.65 -10.82
CA GLN A 129 1.45 -4.34 -10.01
C GLN A 129 2.85 -3.68 -10.06
N CYS A 130 3.22 -3.10 -11.19
CA CYS A 130 4.50 -2.40 -11.36
C CYS A 130 4.34 -0.89 -11.18
N GLY A 131 3.26 -0.32 -11.74
CA GLY A 131 2.95 1.11 -11.69
C GLY A 131 2.84 1.68 -10.28
N GLN A 132 2.31 0.89 -9.33
CA GLN A 132 2.20 1.28 -7.93
C GLN A 132 3.51 1.79 -7.34
N HIS A 133 4.63 1.19 -7.73
CA HIS A 133 5.95 1.55 -7.20
C HIS A 133 6.39 2.93 -7.66
N VAL A 134 5.96 3.38 -8.85
CA VAL A 134 6.21 4.74 -9.34
C VAL A 134 5.48 5.77 -8.47
N ILE A 135 4.19 5.53 -8.18
CA ILE A 135 3.41 6.42 -7.30
C ILE A 135 4.00 6.46 -5.89
N GLN A 136 4.28 5.29 -5.29
CA GLN A 136 4.89 5.21 -3.95
C GLN A 136 6.24 5.92 -3.90
N HIS A 137 7.05 5.80 -4.95
CA HIS A 137 8.34 6.48 -5.05
C HIS A 137 8.16 8.01 -5.07
N CYS A 138 7.23 8.52 -5.88
CA CYS A 138 6.93 9.96 -5.94
C CYS A 138 6.54 10.53 -4.58
N VAL A 139 5.60 9.89 -3.87
CA VAL A 139 5.09 10.42 -2.59
C VAL A 139 6.11 10.30 -1.44
N LYS A 140 7.08 9.39 -1.54
CA LYS A 140 8.16 9.23 -0.56
C LYS A 140 9.34 10.18 -0.82
N THR A 141 9.61 10.50 -2.09
CA THR A 141 10.82 11.23 -2.50
C THR A 141 10.58 12.74 -2.60
N PHE A 142 9.40 13.15 -3.09
CA PHE A 142 9.13 14.57 -3.33
C PHE A 142 8.37 15.21 -2.19
N SER A 143 8.64 16.51 -1.98
CA SER A 143 7.89 17.30 -1.00
C SER A 143 6.42 17.43 -1.39
N ILE A 144 5.60 17.72 -0.38
CA ILE A 144 4.14 17.87 -0.52
C ILE A 144 3.73 18.91 -1.58
N GLU A 145 4.57 19.93 -1.79
CA GLU A 145 4.34 20.98 -2.80
C GLU A 145 4.26 20.40 -4.20
N TYR A 146 5.16 19.48 -4.53
CA TYR A 146 5.17 18.80 -5.83
C TYR A 146 4.09 17.73 -5.94
N THR A 147 3.84 16.98 -4.87
CA THR A 147 2.91 15.84 -4.88
C THR A 147 1.46 16.22 -4.61
N ARG A 148 1.15 17.48 -4.34
CA ARG A 148 -0.21 17.97 -4.01
C ARG A 148 -1.28 17.51 -5.00
N HIS A 149 -1.05 17.72 -6.30
CA HIS A 149 -2.01 17.32 -7.34
C HIS A 149 -2.18 15.81 -7.44
N LEU A 150 -1.08 15.07 -7.34
CA LEU A 150 -1.08 13.61 -7.30
C LEU A 150 -1.87 13.07 -6.10
N LEU A 151 -1.62 13.59 -4.90
CA LEU A 151 -2.34 13.19 -3.68
C LEU A 151 -3.82 13.54 -3.73
N ASN A 152 -4.18 14.68 -4.34
CA ASN A 152 -5.56 15.04 -4.56
C ASN A 152 -6.26 14.08 -5.52
N GLU A 153 -5.59 13.67 -6.61
CA GLU A 153 -6.14 12.69 -7.54
C GLU A 153 -6.34 11.31 -6.88
N ILE A 154 -5.40 10.88 -6.04
CA ILE A 154 -5.53 9.66 -5.23
C ILE A 154 -6.71 9.79 -4.26
N ALA A 155 -6.88 10.93 -3.59
CA ALA A 155 -7.99 11.16 -2.67
C ALA A 155 -9.35 11.14 -3.38
N ASN A 156 -9.47 11.79 -4.56
CA ASN A 156 -10.67 11.78 -5.38
C ASN A 156 -11.12 10.35 -5.77
N ASN A 157 -10.18 9.43 -5.88
CA ASN A 157 -10.42 8.04 -6.30
C ASN A 157 -10.14 7.04 -5.17
N CYS A 158 -10.21 7.48 -3.91
CA CYS A 158 -9.80 6.73 -2.73
C CYS A 158 -10.40 5.33 -2.67
N PHE A 159 -11.72 5.19 -2.80
CA PHE A 159 -12.41 3.90 -2.73
C PHE A 159 -11.99 2.95 -3.85
N ALA A 160 -11.94 3.44 -5.10
CA ALA A 160 -11.54 2.64 -6.25
C ALA A 160 -10.09 2.15 -6.16
N ILE A 161 -9.20 2.92 -5.52
CA ILE A 161 -7.80 2.55 -5.27
C ILE A 161 -7.71 1.60 -4.08
N ALA A 162 -8.39 1.89 -2.97
CA ALA A 162 -8.33 1.10 -1.74
C ALA A 162 -8.78 -0.35 -1.93
N THR A 163 -9.73 -0.60 -2.84
CA THR A 163 -10.30 -1.92 -3.15
C THR A 163 -9.52 -2.74 -4.18
N GLN A 164 -8.30 -2.29 -4.53
CA GLN A 164 -7.39 -3.01 -5.42
C GLN A 164 -6.14 -3.48 -4.66
N LYS A 165 -5.61 -4.65 -5.07
CA LYS A 165 -4.45 -5.28 -4.41
C LYS A 165 -3.23 -4.35 -4.33
N SER A 166 -2.88 -3.69 -5.41
CA SER A 166 -1.77 -2.73 -5.46
C SER A 166 -2.18 -1.38 -4.86
N GLY A 167 -3.41 -0.94 -5.15
CA GLY A 167 -3.93 0.34 -4.73
C GLY A 167 -4.01 0.53 -3.22
N CYS A 168 -4.37 -0.53 -2.47
CA CYS A 168 -4.41 -0.44 -1.01
C CYS A 168 -3.03 -0.12 -0.41
N CYS A 169 -1.95 -0.63 -1.00
CA CYS A 169 -0.58 -0.33 -0.58
C CYS A 169 -0.17 1.11 -0.94
N VAL A 170 -0.60 1.59 -2.12
CA VAL A 170 -0.38 2.98 -2.53
C VAL A 170 -1.06 3.94 -1.57
N LEU A 171 -2.32 3.69 -1.24
CA LEU A 171 -3.08 4.56 -0.34
C LEU A 171 -2.46 4.64 1.06
N GLN A 172 -1.99 3.51 1.61
CA GLN A 172 -1.25 3.49 2.88
C GLN A 172 0.01 4.35 2.80
N SER A 173 0.81 4.22 1.73
CA SER A 173 2.00 5.05 1.51
C SER A 173 1.67 6.54 1.36
N CYS A 174 0.54 6.87 0.73
CA CYS A 174 0.09 8.26 0.60
C CYS A 174 -0.29 8.86 1.96
N VAL A 175 -1.02 8.12 2.80
CA VAL A 175 -1.38 8.57 4.16
C VAL A 175 -0.15 8.76 5.04
N GLU A 176 0.85 7.87 4.93
CA GLU A 176 2.12 8.00 5.67
C GLU A 176 2.94 9.21 5.24
N SER A 177 2.98 9.48 3.93
CA SER A 177 3.83 10.54 3.36
C SER A 177 3.18 11.92 3.41
N ALA A 178 1.85 12.00 3.26
CA ALA A 178 1.09 13.25 3.29
C ALA A 178 1.17 13.94 4.67
N ARG A 179 0.98 15.25 4.68
CA ARG A 179 0.94 16.10 5.89
C ARG A 179 -0.15 17.16 5.76
N GLY A 180 -0.61 17.67 6.92
CA GLY A 180 -1.62 18.74 6.98
C GLY A 180 -2.91 18.37 6.23
N GLU A 181 -3.55 19.33 5.62
CA GLU A 181 -4.85 19.21 4.94
C GLU A 181 -4.95 18.04 3.94
N LEU A 182 -3.88 17.71 3.24
CA LEU A 182 -3.89 16.59 2.29
C LEU A 182 -3.95 15.23 2.99
N ARG A 183 -3.28 15.09 4.13
CA ARG A 183 -3.38 13.91 4.96
C ARG A 183 -4.78 13.78 5.55
N ASP A 184 -5.30 14.88 6.08
CA ASP A 184 -6.65 14.92 6.67
C ASP A 184 -7.71 14.58 5.63
N ARG A 185 -7.55 15.07 4.40
CA ARG A 185 -8.43 14.73 3.28
C ARG A 185 -8.40 13.24 2.95
N LEU A 186 -7.21 12.63 2.79
CA LEU A 186 -7.08 11.18 2.53
C LEU A 186 -7.74 10.36 3.65
N ILE A 187 -7.50 10.74 4.90
CA ILE A 187 -8.10 10.08 6.06
C ILE A 187 -9.63 10.24 6.04
N THR A 188 -10.14 11.42 5.73
CA THR A 188 -11.59 11.68 5.63
C THR A 188 -12.24 10.80 4.57
N GLU A 189 -11.63 10.66 3.39
CA GLU A 189 -12.14 9.78 2.33
C GLU A 189 -12.18 8.30 2.76
N ILE A 190 -11.16 7.84 3.48
CA ILE A 190 -11.12 6.48 4.02
C ILE A 190 -12.21 6.29 5.09
N LEU A 191 -12.35 7.23 6.02
CA LEU A 191 -13.34 7.18 7.09
C LEU A 191 -14.78 7.26 6.57
N THR A 192 -15.01 8.02 5.50
CA THR A 192 -16.32 8.11 4.85
C THR A 192 -16.77 6.76 4.29
N ASN A 193 -15.84 5.95 3.84
CA ASN A 193 -16.11 4.62 3.28
C ASN A 193 -15.73 3.48 4.26
N ALA A 194 -15.63 3.75 5.56
CA ALA A 194 -15.02 2.83 6.53
C ALA A 194 -15.72 1.47 6.61
N VAL A 195 -17.06 1.41 6.55
CA VAL A 195 -17.83 0.14 6.59
C VAL A 195 -17.49 -0.69 5.34
N GLN A 196 -17.69 -0.13 4.15
CA GLN A 196 -17.47 -0.82 2.88
C GLN A 196 -16.01 -1.26 2.71
N LEU A 197 -15.06 -0.40 3.08
CA LEU A 197 -13.64 -0.73 3.04
C LEU A 197 -13.29 -1.84 4.04
N SER A 198 -13.91 -1.86 5.22
CA SER A 198 -13.69 -2.94 6.19
C SER A 198 -14.13 -4.30 5.65
N GLU A 199 -15.21 -4.35 4.89
CA GLU A 199 -15.77 -5.57 4.29
C GLU A 199 -15.08 -6.00 2.99
N ASP A 200 -14.23 -5.14 2.41
CA ASP A 200 -13.51 -5.44 1.17
C ASP A 200 -12.21 -6.23 1.42
N GLN A 201 -11.87 -7.13 0.50
CA GLN A 201 -10.70 -8.00 0.61
C GLN A 201 -9.36 -7.26 0.70
N TYR A 202 -9.25 -6.04 0.17
CA TYR A 202 -8.06 -5.20 0.19
C TYR A 202 -8.25 -3.94 1.02
N GLY A 203 -9.44 -3.33 0.95
CA GLY A 203 -9.81 -2.13 1.70
C GLY A 203 -9.65 -2.27 3.20
N ASN A 204 -9.91 -3.47 3.75
CA ASN A 204 -9.76 -3.74 5.18
C ASN A 204 -8.33 -3.45 5.70
N TYR A 205 -7.31 -3.65 4.87
CA TYR A 205 -5.92 -3.33 5.25
C TYR A 205 -5.68 -1.82 5.37
N VAL A 206 -6.36 -1.02 4.56
CA VAL A 206 -6.27 0.46 4.65
C VAL A 206 -6.89 0.94 5.96
N VAL A 207 -8.05 0.39 6.36
CA VAL A 207 -8.70 0.73 7.63
C VAL A 207 -7.84 0.28 8.82
N GLN A 208 -7.32 -0.95 8.81
CA GLN A 208 -6.39 -1.43 9.84
C GLN A 208 -5.14 -0.56 9.94
N HIS A 209 -4.63 -0.08 8.82
CA HIS A 209 -3.46 0.80 8.79
C HIS A 209 -3.74 2.13 9.51
N LEU A 210 -4.93 2.73 9.35
CA LEU A 210 -5.30 3.94 10.09
C LEU A 210 -5.25 3.73 11.62
N VAL A 211 -5.73 2.58 12.10
CA VAL A 211 -5.68 2.24 13.52
C VAL A 211 -4.23 2.19 14.01
N MET A 212 -3.32 1.62 13.21
CA MET A 212 -1.90 1.47 13.56
C MET A 212 -1.13 2.79 13.57
N LEU A 213 -1.58 3.79 12.83
CA LEU A 213 -0.94 5.11 12.82
C LEU A 213 -1.14 5.89 14.13
N LYS A 214 -2.10 5.50 14.97
CA LYS A 214 -2.39 6.11 16.28
C LYS A 214 -2.50 7.65 16.23
N LEU A 215 -3.14 8.14 15.17
CA LEU A 215 -3.34 9.57 14.97
C LEU A 215 -4.46 10.07 15.90
N PRO A 216 -4.27 11.24 16.57
CA PRO A 216 -5.28 11.79 17.46
C PRO A 216 -6.63 11.96 16.76
N GLY A 217 -7.72 11.51 17.42
CA GLY A 217 -9.10 11.63 16.95
C GLY A 217 -9.50 10.72 15.79
N VAL A 218 -8.55 10.09 15.06
CA VAL A 218 -8.86 9.25 13.89
C VAL A 218 -9.56 7.96 14.32
N THR A 219 -9.06 7.29 15.36
CA THR A 219 -9.68 6.06 15.87
C THR A 219 -11.07 6.35 16.44
N GLU A 220 -11.28 7.45 17.15
CA GLU A 220 -12.59 7.86 17.64
C GLU A 220 -13.58 8.04 16.49
N THR A 221 -13.20 8.80 15.47
CA THR A 221 -14.04 9.02 14.28
C THR A 221 -14.33 7.69 13.55
N LEU A 222 -13.34 6.79 13.47
CA LEU A 222 -13.54 5.46 12.88
C LEU A 222 -14.59 4.66 13.65
N LEU A 223 -14.52 4.66 14.99
CA LEU A 223 -15.51 4.00 15.84
C LEU A 223 -16.91 4.58 15.64
N ASP A 224 -17.04 5.90 15.51
CA ASP A 224 -18.33 6.54 15.22
C ASP A 224 -18.91 6.09 13.86
N ARG A 225 -18.05 5.94 12.85
CA ARG A 225 -18.46 5.45 11.53
C ARG A 225 -18.86 3.98 11.52
N LEU A 226 -18.26 3.16 12.36
CA LEU A 226 -18.55 1.73 12.46
C LEU A 226 -19.64 1.40 13.48
N HIS A 227 -20.02 2.36 14.33
CA HIS A 227 -21.03 2.16 15.38
C HIS A 227 -22.36 1.59 14.85
N GLY A 228 -22.91 0.65 15.57
CA GLY A 228 -24.11 -0.10 15.18
C GLY A 228 -23.86 -1.26 14.21
N ASN A 229 -22.64 -1.40 13.69
CA ASN A 229 -22.27 -2.46 12.73
C ASN A 229 -21.28 -3.48 13.29
N PHE A 230 -20.80 -3.35 14.53
CA PHE A 230 -19.71 -4.19 15.03
C PHE A 230 -20.06 -5.69 15.04
N VAL A 231 -21.30 -6.09 15.29
CA VAL A 231 -21.72 -7.50 15.23
C VAL A 231 -21.65 -8.02 13.80
N THR A 232 -22.20 -7.29 12.84
CA THR A 232 -22.19 -7.67 11.41
C THR A 232 -20.76 -7.73 10.87
N LEU A 233 -19.96 -6.71 11.17
CA LEU A 233 -18.55 -6.64 10.77
C LEU A 233 -17.73 -7.79 11.39
N SER A 234 -18.04 -8.19 12.63
CA SER A 234 -17.38 -9.32 13.29
C SER A 234 -17.66 -10.66 12.62
N CYS A 235 -18.81 -10.82 11.98
CA CYS A 235 -19.17 -12.03 11.22
C CYS A 235 -18.70 -11.98 9.75
N ASN A 236 -18.07 -10.90 9.31
CA ASN A 236 -17.54 -10.77 7.96
C ASN A 236 -16.08 -11.26 7.91
N LYS A 237 -15.72 -11.97 6.83
CA LYS A 237 -14.39 -12.56 6.61
C LYS A 237 -13.23 -11.55 6.71
N TYR A 238 -13.44 -10.34 6.23
CA TYR A 238 -12.42 -9.29 6.16
C TYR A 238 -12.56 -8.29 7.30
N ALA A 239 -13.78 -7.84 7.56
CA ALA A 239 -14.06 -6.84 8.58
C ALA A 239 -13.80 -7.34 10.00
N SER A 240 -13.92 -8.64 10.27
CA SER A 240 -13.53 -9.21 11.58
C SER A 240 -12.09 -8.87 11.96
N ASN A 241 -11.17 -8.83 10.98
CA ASN A 241 -9.78 -8.43 11.22
C ASN A 241 -9.66 -6.95 11.61
N VAL A 242 -10.52 -6.09 11.07
CA VAL A 242 -10.57 -4.66 11.45
C VAL A 242 -11.07 -4.53 12.88
N VAL A 243 -12.17 -5.21 13.23
CA VAL A 243 -12.73 -5.18 14.60
C VAL A 243 -11.70 -5.71 15.60
N GLU A 244 -11.07 -6.85 15.32
CA GLU A 244 -10.00 -7.40 16.16
C GLU A 244 -8.84 -6.40 16.33
N LYS A 245 -8.41 -5.76 15.23
CA LYS A 245 -7.33 -4.79 15.26
C LYS A 245 -7.67 -3.60 16.15
N ILE A 246 -8.87 -3.06 16.05
CA ILE A 246 -9.29 -1.93 16.90
C ILE A 246 -9.34 -2.38 18.37
N ILE A 247 -9.94 -3.54 18.66
CA ILE A 247 -10.01 -4.09 20.03
C ILE A 247 -8.62 -4.20 20.65
N LEU A 248 -7.63 -4.71 19.91
CA LEU A 248 -6.30 -5.00 20.44
C LEU A 248 -5.39 -3.77 20.52
N GLU A 249 -5.56 -2.77 19.62
CA GLU A 249 -4.56 -1.72 19.41
C GLU A 249 -5.02 -0.32 19.83
N SER A 250 -6.32 -0.09 20.03
CA SER A 250 -6.86 1.27 20.23
C SER A 250 -6.91 1.74 21.69
N GLY A 251 -6.58 0.87 22.65
CA GLY A 251 -6.62 1.18 24.08
C GLY A 251 -7.94 0.78 24.74
N GLU A 252 -7.96 0.87 26.09
CA GLU A 252 -9.03 0.32 26.93
C GLU A 252 -10.39 0.99 26.68
N GLU A 253 -10.41 2.30 26.51
CA GLU A 253 -11.65 3.07 26.30
C GLU A 253 -12.36 2.64 25.01
N HIS A 254 -11.64 2.63 23.89
CA HIS A 254 -12.19 2.27 22.59
C HIS A 254 -12.59 0.79 22.52
N SER A 255 -11.77 -0.10 23.06
CA SER A 255 -12.07 -1.53 23.12
C SER A 255 -13.29 -1.82 23.99
N THR A 256 -13.44 -1.12 25.13
CA THR A 256 -14.63 -1.22 26.00
C THR A 256 -15.89 -0.82 25.25
N ARG A 257 -15.85 0.26 24.47
CA ARG A 257 -16.99 0.72 23.68
C ARG A 257 -17.46 -0.35 22.67
N ILE A 258 -16.53 -0.96 21.93
CA ILE A 258 -16.84 -2.02 20.97
C ILE A 258 -17.41 -3.25 21.68
N ILE A 259 -16.73 -3.73 22.72
CA ILE A 259 -17.13 -4.95 23.42
C ILE A 259 -18.51 -4.76 24.09
N THR A 260 -18.80 -3.59 24.58
CA THR A 260 -20.14 -3.26 25.12
C THR A 260 -21.21 -3.34 24.04
N GLU A 261 -20.97 -2.81 22.83
CA GLU A 261 -21.90 -2.93 21.69
C GLU A 261 -22.11 -4.40 21.32
N LEU A 262 -21.06 -5.20 21.22
CA LEU A 262 -21.16 -6.63 20.94
C LEU A 262 -22.02 -7.34 21.98
N LEU A 263 -21.81 -7.06 23.28
CA LEU A 263 -22.52 -7.71 24.40
C LEU A 263 -23.99 -7.30 24.52
N THR A 264 -24.33 -6.05 24.17
CA THR A 264 -25.69 -5.52 24.26
C THR A 264 -26.59 -5.91 23.07
N SER A 265 -25.99 -6.42 21.99
CA SER A 265 -26.72 -6.90 20.82
C SER A 265 -27.44 -8.21 21.11
N SER A 266 -28.70 -8.32 20.66
CA SER A 266 -29.45 -9.58 20.68
C SER A 266 -28.79 -10.68 19.86
N SER A 267 -27.94 -10.33 18.91
CA SER A 267 -27.19 -11.23 18.04
C SER A 267 -25.84 -11.65 18.61
N ALA A 268 -25.46 -11.21 19.83
CA ALA A 268 -24.19 -11.56 20.46
C ALA A 268 -23.91 -13.08 20.50
N PRO A 269 -24.91 -13.97 20.76
CA PRO A 269 -24.68 -15.43 20.75
C PRO A 269 -24.20 -15.97 19.40
N MET A 270 -24.53 -15.33 18.27
CA MET A 270 -24.07 -15.75 16.94
C MET A 270 -22.56 -15.68 16.82
N LEU A 271 -21.91 -14.67 17.43
CA LEU A 271 -20.46 -14.49 17.38
C LEU A 271 -19.69 -15.68 17.95
N LEU A 272 -20.29 -16.40 18.92
CA LEU A 272 -19.66 -17.54 19.59
C LEU A 272 -19.51 -18.75 18.66
N VAL A 273 -20.34 -18.89 17.66
CA VAL A 273 -20.41 -20.03 16.74
C VAL A 273 -20.10 -19.66 15.29
N ASP A 274 -19.81 -18.38 15.04
CA ASP A 274 -19.49 -17.87 13.71
C ASP A 274 -18.02 -18.13 13.34
N PRO A 275 -17.69 -18.46 12.08
CA PRO A 275 -16.32 -18.76 11.63
C PRO A 275 -15.34 -17.60 11.81
N TYR A 276 -15.81 -16.35 11.87
CA TYR A 276 -14.99 -15.14 12.03
C TYR A 276 -15.24 -14.46 13.37
N GLY A 277 -16.51 -14.35 13.80
CA GLY A 277 -16.91 -13.75 15.07
C GLY A 277 -16.25 -14.38 16.29
N ASN A 278 -15.97 -15.67 16.25
CA ASN A 278 -15.27 -16.36 17.35
C ASN A 278 -13.88 -15.77 17.64
N PHE A 279 -13.16 -15.26 16.63
CA PHE A 279 -11.86 -14.63 16.83
C PHE A 279 -11.99 -13.29 17.51
N VAL A 280 -13.03 -12.51 17.14
CA VAL A 280 -13.34 -11.22 17.77
C VAL A 280 -13.64 -11.43 19.27
N ILE A 281 -14.46 -12.43 19.61
CA ILE A 281 -14.74 -12.77 21.02
C ILE A 281 -13.48 -13.22 21.76
N GLN A 282 -12.60 -14.00 21.12
CA GLN A 282 -11.33 -14.41 21.73
C GLN A 282 -10.41 -13.20 21.99
N SER A 283 -10.36 -12.24 21.07
CA SER A 283 -9.60 -11.00 21.22
C SER A 283 -10.20 -10.12 22.34
N ALA A 284 -11.53 -10.02 22.40
CA ALA A 284 -12.22 -9.34 23.48
C ALA A 284 -11.91 -9.96 24.85
N LEU A 285 -11.95 -11.29 24.99
CA LEU A 285 -11.59 -12.01 26.22
C LEU A 285 -10.12 -11.76 26.63
N GLN A 286 -9.23 -11.60 25.66
CA GLN A 286 -7.82 -11.40 25.93
C GLN A 286 -7.52 -10.10 26.68
N ILE A 287 -8.24 -9.03 26.34
CA ILE A 287 -7.97 -7.71 26.90
C ILE A 287 -8.93 -7.29 28.02
N SER A 288 -10.12 -7.94 28.09
CA SER A 288 -11.15 -7.56 29.05
C SER A 288 -10.77 -7.91 30.49
N LYS A 289 -11.15 -7.04 31.42
CA LYS A 289 -10.96 -7.19 32.86
C LYS A 289 -12.27 -6.87 33.60
N GLY A 290 -12.34 -7.28 34.88
CA GLY A 290 -13.41 -6.90 35.79
C GLY A 290 -14.80 -7.20 35.26
N HIS A 291 -15.68 -6.24 35.25
CA HIS A 291 -17.10 -6.40 34.87
C HIS A 291 -17.27 -6.81 33.39
N LEU A 292 -16.43 -6.29 32.49
CA LEU A 292 -16.48 -6.59 31.07
C LEU A 292 -16.13 -8.06 30.78
N PHE A 293 -15.06 -8.57 31.42
CA PHE A 293 -14.72 -9.99 31.39
C PHE A 293 -15.84 -10.87 31.93
N ASN A 294 -16.44 -10.47 33.07
CA ASN A 294 -17.55 -11.20 33.67
C ASN A 294 -18.79 -11.25 32.74
N ALA A 295 -19.05 -10.19 32.00
CA ALA A 295 -20.15 -10.13 31.04
C ALA A 295 -19.90 -11.07 29.85
N LEU A 296 -18.69 -11.07 29.28
CA LEU A 296 -18.27 -12.04 28.24
C LEU A 296 -18.34 -13.49 28.75
N TYR A 297 -17.87 -13.72 29.96
CA TYR A 297 -17.93 -15.04 30.59
C TYR A 297 -19.37 -15.55 30.75
N ARG A 298 -20.29 -14.69 31.21
CA ARG A 298 -21.73 -15.03 31.31
C ARG A 298 -22.33 -15.36 29.94
N LEU A 299 -22.03 -14.56 28.91
CA LEU A 299 -22.49 -14.81 27.55
C LEU A 299 -22.05 -16.20 27.08
N ILE A 300 -20.79 -16.58 27.29
CA ILE A 300 -20.23 -17.87 26.90
C ILE A 300 -20.90 -19.01 27.71
N CYS A 301 -20.98 -18.88 29.03
CA CYS A 301 -21.58 -19.92 29.87
C CYS A 301 -23.05 -20.18 29.54
N SER A 302 -23.82 -19.12 29.29
CA SER A 302 -25.25 -19.22 28.90
C SER A 302 -25.46 -19.90 27.55
N ASN A 303 -24.44 -19.92 26.67
CA ASN A 303 -24.51 -20.53 25.35
C ASN A 303 -23.63 -21.78 25.20
N SER A 304 -23.08 -22.29 26.30
CA SER A 304 -22.12 -23.41 26.28
C SER A 304 -22.63 -24.67 25.58
N ALA A 305 -23.93 -24.99 25.71
CA ALA A 305 -24.52 -26.17 25.10
C ALA A 305 -24.47 -26.09 23.55
N SER A 306 -24.84 -24.95 22.95
CA SER A 306 -24.73 -24.75 21.50
C SER A 306 -23.28 -24.68 21.02
N MET A 307 -22.40 -24.14 21.83
CA MET A 307 -20.96 -24.03 21.53
C MET A 307 -20.27 -25.39 21.51
N GLN A 308 -20.66 -26.33 22.38
CA GLN A 308 -20.11 -27.68 22.43
C GLN A 308 -20.34 -28.50 21.17
N SER A 309 -21.41 -28.23 20.44
CA SER A 309 -21.71 -28.89 19.16
C SER A 309 -21.11 -28.21 17.95
N ASN A 310 -20.48 -27.03 18.14
CA ASN A 310 -19.92 -26.20 17.07
C ASN A 310 -18.39 -26.14 17.13
N LEU A 311 -17.73 -26.28 15.97
CA LEU A 311 -16.25 -26.28 15.87
C LEU A 311 -15.62 -24.99 16.40
N TYR A 312 -16.23 -23.83 16.14
CA TYR A 312 -15.70 -22.52 16.55
C TYR A 312 -16.00 -22.25 18.02
N GLY A 313 -17.22 -22.61 18.47
CA GLY A 313 -17.60 -22.51 19.87
C GLY A 313 -16.71 -23.34 20.80
N LYS A 314 -16.35 -24.57 20.39
CA LYS A 314 -15.40 -25.40 21.14
C LYS A 314 -14.07 -24.70 21.38
N LYS A 315 -13.51 -24.01 20.36
CA LYS A 315 -12.22 -23.29 20.50
C LYS A 315 -12.28 -22.21 21.57
N ILE A 316 -13.40 -21.49 21.69
CA ILE A 316 -13.59 -20.49 22.74
C ILE A 316 -13.66 -21.17 24.11
N LEU A 317 -14.44 -22.25 24.24
CA LEU A 317 -14.59 -23.00 25.49
C LEU A 317 -13.24 -23.59 25.93
N ASP A 318 -12.52 -24.25 25.03
CA ASP A 318 -11.21 -24.84 25.31
C ASP A 318 -10.23 -23.74 25.78
N ARG A 319 -10.22 -22.60 25.14
CA ARG A 319 -9.36 -21.48 25.53
C ARG A 319 -9.74 -20.90 26.90
N LEU A 320 -11.03 -20.83 27.21
CA LEU A 320 -11.52 -20.27 28.46
C LEU A 320 -11.27 -21.22 29.65
N PHE A 321 -11.48 -22.53 29.45
CA PHE A 321 -11.43 -23.53 30.55
C PHE A 321 -10.11 -24.30 30.68
N SER A 322 -9.26 -24.31 29.64
CA SER A 322 -7.94 -24.96 29.71
C SER A 322 -6.89 -24.14 30.48
N LYS A 323 -7.14 -22.88 30.78
CA LYS A 323 -6.23 -22.03 31.53
C LYS A 323 -6.42 -22.19 33.02
N LYS A 324 -5.70 -23.15 33.63
CA LYS A 324 -5.41 -23.21 35.09
C LYS A 324 -4.28 -22.26 35.51
N GLU A 325 -3.76 -21.38 34.62
CA GLU A 325 -2.72 -20.42 34.95
C GLU A 325 -3.06 -19.00 34.46
N PRO A 326 -2.56 -17.95 35.15
CA PRO A 326 -2.93 -16.58 34.84
C PRO A 326 -2.47 -16.19 33.45
N LEU A 327 -3.32 -15.42 32.75
CA LEU A 327 -3.19 -14.88 31.40
C LEU A 327 -1.97 -13.95 31.24
N TYR A 328 -0.76 -14.46 31.39
CA TYR A 328 0.44 -13.76 30.94
C TYR A 328 1.15 -14.61 29.88
N VAL A 329 1.44 -13.99 28.73
CA VAL A 329 2.21 -14.52 27.62
C VAL A 329 1.42 -15.32 26.57
N VAL A 330 0.90 -14.62 25.56
CA VAL A 330 1.04 -15.05 24.16
C VAL A 330 1.34 -13.82 23.30
N GLN A 331 2.57 -13.35 23.36
CA GLN A 331 3.22 -12.69 22.23
C GLN A 331 3.48 -13.79 21.19
N GLY A 332 2.66 -13.96 20.19
CA GLY A 332 2.94 -14.99 19.18
C GLY A 332 1.90 -15.19 18.09
N PHE A 333 0.70 -14.67 18.22
CA PHE A 333 -0.37 -14.98 17.26
C PHE A 333 -0.60 -13.92 16.15
N THR A 334 0.11 -12.81 16.17
CA THR A 334 -0.04 -11.74 15.17
C THR A 334 0.84 -11.92 13.94
N SER A 335 1.79 -12.87 13.93
CA SER A 335 2.85 -12.91 12.91
C SER A 335 2.53 -13.68 11.62
N ASN A 336 1.60 -14.63 11.63
CA ASN A 336 1.46 -15.55 10.48
C ASN A 336 0.37 -15.20 9.45
N ARG A 337 -0.55 -14.28 9.72
CA ARG A 337 -1.52 -13.82 8.70
C ARG A 337 -1.04 -12.62 7.86
N TYR A 338 0.01 -11.92 8.31
CA TYR A 338 0.52 -10.71 7.63
C TYR A 338 1.69 -10.96 6.67
N LYS A 339 2.21 -12.20 6.59
CA LYS A 339 3.33 -12.55 5.68
C LYS A 339 2.95 -12.72 4.22
N LEU A 340 1.66 -12.81 3.88
CA LEU A 340 1.19 -13.13 2.51
C LEU A 340 1.08 -11.93 1.56
N ILE A 341 1.48 -10.73 1.96
CA ILE A 341 1.42 -9.53 1.09
C ILE A 341 2.82 -9.03 0.70
N ARG A 342 3.90 -9.67 1.19
CA ARG A 342 5.29 -9.25 0.86
C ARG A 342 6.03 -10.18 -0.11
N GLU A 343 5.43 -11.24 -0.63
CA GLU A 343 5.98 -12.06 -1.70
C GLU A 343 5.23 -11.89 -3.01
#